data_d60cd40fa97dcc5f9c1964c2605ae149
#
_entry.id   d60cd40fa97dcc5f9c1964c2605ae149
#
_cell.length_a   1.000
_cell.length_b   1.000
_cell.length_c   1.000
_cell.angle_alpha   90.00
_cell.angle_beta   90.00
_cell.angle_gamma   90.00
#
_symmetry.space_group_name_H-M   'P 1'
#
loop_
_entity.id
_entity.type
_entity.pdbx_description
1 polymer ?
#
loop_
_entity_poly.entity_id
_entity_poly.type
_entity_poly.pdbx_seq_one_letter_code
_entity_poly.pdbx_strand_id
1 'polypeptide(L)'
;MNDPAPRSATRRRASAETDIQLALTLDGQGRINVKTGFGMLDHMLTLTAFWADMDLSLTCTGDLQVDAHHTVEDVGLTLGAALLEALGDRKGIARTGYGRVPMDEALAEVTVDLSGRSWLEWRGDDLLPPLLAGEEKDLWREFYKALAGGARCNLHVEFRYGKNGHHLLESAAKGLGIALAQAVRRHGTTIRSTKGGLD
;
A
#
# COMPACT_ATOMS: atom_id res chain seq x y z
N MET A 1 9.06 -19.09 -25.18
CA MET A 1 7.78 -18.51 -24.76
C MET A 1 8.07 -17.07 -24.37
N ASN A 2 7.46 -16.07 -25.03
CA ASN A 2 7.68 -14.68 -24.61
C ASN A 2 7.04 -14.50 -23.24
N ASP A 3 7.83 -14.07 -22.26
CA ASP A 3 7.27 -13.63 -20.99
C ASP A 3 6.26 -12.50 -21.24
N PRO A 4 5.08 -12.56 -20.60
CA PRO A 4 4.11 -11.49 -20.75
C PRO A 4 4.72 -10.17 -20.28
N ALA A 5 4.38 -9.09 -20.97
CA ALA A 5 4.85 -7.76 -20.58
C ALA A 5 4.57 -7.49 -19.08
N PRO A 6 5.50 -6.82 -18.38
CA PRO A 6 5.32 -6.50 -16.97
C PRO A 6 4.10 -5.60 -16.76
N ARG A 7 3.33 -5.89 -15.72
CA ARG A 7 2.18 -5.07 -15.32
C ARG A 7 2.68 -3.81 -14.63
N SER A 8 2.51 -2.67 -15.25
CA SER A 8 3.05 -1.40 -14.75
C SER A 8 2.08 -0.25 -14.98
N ALA A 9 2.25 0.81 -14.19
CA ALA A 9 1.54 2.07 -14.34
C ALA A 9 2.46 3.24 -14.01
N THR A 10 2.22 4.37 -14.66
CA THR A 10 2.87 5.65 -14.34
C THR A 10 1.80 6.70 -14.10
N ARG A 11 1.88 7.38 -12.97
CA ARG A 11 0.90 8.38 -12.53
C ARG A 11 1.58 9.70 -12.19
N ARG A 12 0.90 10.78 -12.51
CA ARG A 12 1.14 12.10 -11.93
C ARG A 12 -0.16 12.59 -11.32
N ARG A 13 -0.09 13.08 -10.09
CA ARG A 13 -1.15 13.81 -9.42
C ARG A 13 -0.58 15.14 -8.94
N ALA A 14 -1.21 16.24 -9.34
CA ALA A 14 -0.85 17.57 -8.90
C ALA A 14 -2.09 18.32 -8.43
N SER A 15 -1.99 18.97 -7.28
CA SER A 15 -2.99 19.83 -6.66
C SER A 15 -2.31 21.13 -6.19
N ALA A 16 -3.01 21.96 -5.42
CA ALA A 16 -2.39 23.09 -4.74
C ALA A 16 -1.50 22.68 -3.56
N GLU A 17 -1.69 21.46 -3.04
CA GLU A 17 -1.07 20.92 -1.82
C GLU A 17 0.08 19.99 -2.12
N THR A 18 -0.01 19.19 -3.21
CA THR A 18 0.98 18.16 -3.54
C THR A 18 1.25 18.08 -5.04
N ASP A 19 2.50 17.72 -5.42
CA ASP A 19 2.87 17.26 -6.79
C ASP A 19 3.58 15.91 -6.66
N ILE A 20 2.92 14.85 -7.16
CA ILE A 20 3.36 13.46 -7.03
C ILE A 20 3.63 12.89 -8.42
N GLN A 21 4.80 12.26 -8.57
CA GLN A 21 5.14 11.44 -9.73
C GLN A 21 5.43 10.02 -9.24
N LEU A 22 4.78 9.04 -9.85
CA LEU A 22 4.86 7.64 -9.43
C LEU A 22 4.95 6.72 -10.63
N ALA A 23 5.88 5.76 -10.58
CA ALA A 23 5.93 4.61 -11.48
C ALA A 23 5.97 3.33 -10.63
N LEU A 24 5.06 2.40 -10.93
CA LEU A 24 4.89 1.12 -10.26
C LEU A 24 5.00 -0.02 -11.27
N THR A 25 5.74 -1.08 -10.92
CA THR A 25 5.76 -2.34 -11.67
C THR A 25 5.47 -3.49 -10.71
N LEU A 26 4.40 -4.24 -10.95
CA LEU A 26 3.98 -5.36 -10.07
C LEU A 26 4.90 -6.58 -10.20
N ASP A 27 5.38 -6.82 -11.41
CA ASP A 27 6.31 -7.91 -11.70
C ASP A 27 7.75 -7.32 -11.69
N GLY A 28 8.17 -6.80 -10.51
CA GLY A 28 9.38 -6.02 -10.33
C GLY A 28 10.63 -6.84 -10.05
N GLN A 29 11.74 -6.13 -9.82
CA GLN A 29 13.04 -6.67 -9.44
C GLN A 29 13.57 -6.04 -8.13
N GLY A 30 12.70 -5.36 -7.37
CA GLY A 30 13.05 -4.69 -6.12
C GLY A 30 13.79 -3.35 -6.33
N ARG A 31 13.59 -2.67 -7.45
CA ARG A 31 14.12 -1.32 -7.69
C ARG A 31 13.23 -0.28 -7.03
N ILE A 32 13.70 0.27 -5.91
CA ILE A 32 12.88 1.15 -5.08
C ILE A 32 13.60 2.48 -4.90
N ASN A 33 12.89 3.58 -5.22
CA ASN A 33 13.33 4.95 -5.00
C ASN A 33 12.14 5.79 -4.56
N VAL A 34 12.06 6.12 -3.28
CA VAL A 34 10.94 6.86 -2.68
C VAL A 34 11.48 8.13 -2.02
N LYS A 35 10.87 9.27 -2.34
CA LYS A 35 11.21 10.60 -1.81
C LYS A 35 9.94 11.42 -1.67
N THR A 36 9.31 11.40 -0.52
CA THR A 36 8.10 12.20 -0.23
C THR A 36 8.38 13.46 0.57
N GLY A 37 9.59 13.57 1.13
CA GLY A 37 9.95 14.61 2.09
C GLY A 37 9.57 14.25 3.54
N PHE A 38 8.76 13.21 3.75
CA PHE A 38 8.44 12.68 5.07
C PHE A 38 9.11 11.31 5.26
N GLY A 39 10.24 11.28 5.98
CA GLY A 39 11.12 10.12 6.07
C GLY A 39 10.46 8.84 6.59
N MET A 40 9.48 8.95 7.48
CA MET A 40 8.75 7.77 7.98
C MET A 40 7.87 7.16 6.89
N LEU A 41 7.23 7.96 6.05
CA LEU A 41 6.47 7.47 4.89
C LEU A 41 7.40 6.83 3.86
N ASP A 42 8.55 7.46 3.57
CA ASP A 42 9.54 6.89 2.65
C ASP A 42 9.98 5.50 3.09
N HIS A 43 10.21 5.34 4.41
CA HIS A 43 10.59 4.05 5.00
C HIS A 43 9.47 3.01 4.88
N MET A 44 8.23 3.34 5.23
CA MET A 44 7.09 2.40 5.15
C MET A 44 6.80 1.97 3.70
N LEU A 45 6.87 2.90 2.75
CA LEU A 45 6.68 2.60 1.32
C LEU A 45 7.81 1.73 0.77
N THR A 46 9.05 1.99 1.19
CA THR A 46 10.20 1.16 0.81
C THR A 46 10.03 -0.27 1.30
N LEU A 47 9.63 -0.47 2.55
CA LEU A 47 9.35 -1.79 3.10
C LEU A 47 8.19 -2.47 2.34
N THR A 48 7.10 -1.76 2.11
CA THR A 48 5.93 -2.32 1.39
C THR A 48 6.34 -2.79 0.00
N ALA A 49 7.04 -1.97 -0.78
CA ALA A 49 7.47 -2.31 -2.13
C ALA A 49 8.48 -3.47 -2.14
N PHE A 50 9.42 -3.48 -1.18
CA PHE A 50 10.41 -4.55 -1.04
C PHE A 50 9.76 -5.91 -0.76
N TRP A 51 8.85 -5.97 0.23
CA TRP A 51 8.16 -7.21 0.59
C TRP A 51 7.06 -7.61 -0.41
N ALA A 52 6.70 -6.70 -1.31
CA ALA A 52 5.79 -6.97 -2.41
C ALA A 52 6.47 -7.47 -3.70
N ASP A 53 7.82 -7.51 -3.74
CA ASP A 53 8.62 -7.80 -4.94
C ASP A 53 8.26 -6.85 -6.11
N MET A 54 7.94 -5.57 -5.80
CA MET A 54 7.56 -4.56 -6.78
C MET A 54 8.69 -3.56 -7.03
N ASP A 55 8.75 -3.01 -8.26
CA ASP A 55 9.52 -1.80 -8.50
C ASP A 55 8.66 -0.57 -8.18
N LEU A 56 9.17 0.38 -7.41
CA LEU A 56 8.50 1.62 -7.07
C LEU A 56 9.46 2.82 -7.19
N SER A 57 9.12 3.75 -8.07
CA SER A 57 9.71 5.08 -8.10
C SER A 57 8.65 6.10 -7.75
N LEU A 58 8.86 6.85 -6.66
CA LEU A 58 7.90 7.84 -6.18
C LEU A 58 8.63 9.09 -5.70
N THR A 59 8.20 10.24 -6.21
CA THR A 59 8.57 11.55 -5.69
C THR A 59 7.32 12.34 -5.37
N CYS A 60 7.35 13.06 -4.24
CA CYS A 60 6.30 14.00 -3.84
C CYS A 60 6.94 15.29 -3.35
N THR A 61 6.37 16.40 -3.78
CA THR A 61 6.58 17.72 -3.15
C THR A 61 5.24 18.11 -2.55
N GLY A 62 5.14 18.11 -1.23
CA GLY A 62 3.93 18.47 -0.49
C GLY A 62 4.15 19.66 0.42
N ASP A 63 3.06 20.18 0.96
CA ASP A 63 3.00 21.33 1.86
C ASP A 63 3.31 20.98 3.33
N LEU A 64 4.43 20.27 3.55
CA LEU A 64 4.88 19.76 4.86
C LEU A 64 5.07 20.86 5.93
N GLN A 65 5.07 22.13 5.53
CA GLN A 65 5.04 23.28 6.46
C GLN A 65 3.67 23.42 7.16
N VAL A 66 2.62 22.80 6.64
CA VAL A 66 1.30 22.68 7.29
C VAL A 66 1.34 21.49 8.25
N ASP A 67 1.39 20.29 7.69
CA ASP A 67 1.63 18.99 8.33
C ASP A 67 1.91 17.94 7.24
N ALA A 68 1.99 16.66 7.59
CA ALA A 68 2.19 15.59 6.61
C ALA A 68 0.88 15.00 6.04
N HIS A 69 -0.29 15.49 6.45
CA HIS A 69 -1.59 14.89 6.11
C HIS A 69 -1.84 14.80 4.60
N HIS A 70 -1.78 15.94 3.91
CA HIS A 70 -2.02 15.98 2.46
C HIS A 70 -1.04 15.12 1.69
N THR A 71 0.25 15.16 2.07
CA THR A 71 1.29 14.32 1.46
C THR A 71 0.98 12.84 1.61
N VAL A 72 0.63 12.40 2.81
CA VAL A 72 0.42 10.98 3.13
C VAL A 72 -0.85 10.45 2.47
N GLU A 73 -1.94 11.20 2.53
CA GLU A 73 -3.21 10.82 1.89
C GLU A 73 -3.07 10.76 0.37
N ASP A 74 -2.53 11.81 -0.26
CA ASP A 74 -2.40 11.90 -1.72
C ASP A 74 -1.42 10.86 -2.29
N VAL A 75 -0.36 10.53 -1.57
CA VAL A 75 0.53 9.42 -1.92
C VAL A 75 -0.22 8.09 -1.85
N GLY A 76 -1.03 7.87 -0.82
CA GLY A 76 -1.88 6.68 -0.70
C GLY A 76 -2.87 6.54 -1.85
N LEU A 77 -3.59 7.63 -2.20
CA LEU A 77 -4.50 7.68 -3.35
C LEU A 77 -3.78 7.37 -4.67
N THR A 78 -2.62 8.00 -4.89
CA THR A 78 -1.85 7.85 -6.13
C THR A 78 -1.29 6.44 -6.29
N LEU A 79 -0.75 5.86 -5.22
CA LEU A 79 -0.25 4.48 -5.20
C LEU A 79 -1.40 3.47 -5.43
N GLY A 80 -2.54 3.69 -4.78
CA GLY A 80 -3.73 2.87 -5.00
C GLY A 80 -4.22 2.92 -6.44
N ALA A 81 -4.29 4.11 -7.04
CA ALA A 81 -4.68 4.30 -8.43
C ALA A 81 -3.68 3.66 -9.42
N ALA A 82 -2.38 3.72 -9.13
CA ALA A 82 -1.35 3.04 -9.93
C ALA A 82 -1.47 1.51 -9.82
N LEU A 83 -1.74 0.99 -8.62
CA LEU A 83 -1.99 -0.44 -8.42
C LEU A 83 -3.21 -0.90 -9.22
N LEU A 84 -4.31 -0.16 -9.18
CA LEU A 84 -5.53 -0.45 -9.94
C LEU A 84 -5.25 -0.49 -11.45
N GLU A 85 -4.51 0.48 -11.98
CA GLU A 85 -4.16 0.58 -13.39
C GLU A 85 -3.25 -0.57 -13.82
N ALA A 86 -2.20 -0.87 -13.06
CA ALA A 86 -1.27 -1.96 -13.34
C ALA A 86 -1.94 -3.33 -13.32
N LEU A 87 -2.98 -3.52 -12.50
CA LEU A 87 -3.78 -4.76 -12.44
C LEU A 87 -4.70 -4.94 -13.65
N GLY A 88 -5.08 -3.87 -14.32
CA GLY A 88 -6.01 -3.92 -15.45
C GLY A 88 -7.36 -4.55 -15.06
N ASP A 89 -7.82 -5.53 -15.83
CA ASP A 89 -9.10 -6.23 -15.61
C ASP A 89 -9.07 -7.28 -14.49
N ARG A 90 -7.93 -7.43 -13.83
CA ARG A 90 -7.70 -8.39 -12.72
C ARG A 90 -7.93 -9.86 -13.06
N LYS A 91 -7.92 -10.21 -14.36
CA LYS A 91 -7.94 -11.61 -14.77
C LYS A 91 -6.64 -12.31 -14.42
N GLY A 92 -6.78 -13.56 -14.00
CA GLY A 92 -5.62 -14.42 -13.77
C GLY A 92 -4.72 -13.99 -12.61
N ILE A 93 -5.26 -13.30 -11.60
CA ILE A 93 -4.55 -13.04 -10.34
C ILE A 93 -5.10 -13.89 -9.19
N ALA A 94 -4.31 -14.07 -8.13
CA ALA A 94 -4.75 -14.76 -6.92
C ALA A 94 -5.86 -13.98 -6.19
N ARG A 95 -5.92 -12.65 -6.35
CA ARG A 95 -6.91 -11.72 -5.85
C ARG A 95 -6.81 -11.42 -4.35
N THR A 96 -6.60 -12.44 -3.52
CA THR A 96 -6.50 -12.28 -2.06
C THR A 96 -5.08 -12.58 -1.59
N GLY A 97 -4.65 -11.88 -0.55
CA GLY A 97 -3.37 -12.10 0.10
C GLY A 97 -3.43 -11.77 1.58
N TYR A 98 -2.50 -12.34 2.34
CA TYR A 98 -2.42 -12.22 3.78
C TYR A 98 -0.96 -12.15 4.23
N GLY A 99 -0.65 -11.17 5.07
CA GLY A 99 0.64 -11.02 5.73
C GLY A 99 0.48 -10.94 7.24
N ARG A 100 1.16 -11.81 7.98
CA ARG A 100 1.29 -11.75 9.43
C ARG A 100 2.76 -11.68 9.76
N VAL A 101 3.22 -10.53 10.22
CA VAL A 101 4.64 -10.23 10.31
C VAL A 101 5.00 -9.72 11.69
N PRO A 102 6.03 -10.27 12.35
CA PRO A 102 6.59 -9.70 13.56
C PRO A 102 7.62 -8.63 13.23
N MET A 103 7.78 -7.67 14.12
CA MET A 103 8.92 -6.79 14.22
C MET A 103 9.30 -6.69 15.70
N ASP A 104 10.36 -7.40 16.10
CA ASP A 104 10.76 -7.59 17.49
C ASP A 104 9.56 -7.99 18.37
N GLU A 105 9.12 -7.13 19.29
CA GLU A 105 8.01 -7.36 20.21
C GLU A 105 6.63 -7.04 19.64
N ALA A 106 6.56 -6.51 18.38
CA ALA A 106 5.32 -6.13 17.74
C ALA A 106 4.86 -7.16 16.71
N LEU A 107 3.56 -7.26 16.51
CA LEU A 107 2.94 -8.10 15.47
C LEU A 107 1.76 -7.37 14.86
N ALA A 108 1.72 -7.34 13.52
CA ALA A 108 0.54 -6.91 12.76
C ALA A 108 0.10 -7.98 11.74
N GLU A 109 -1.18 -7.94 11.41
CA GLU A 109 -1.81 -8.76 10.37
C GLU A 109 -2.41 -7.84 9.31
N VAL A 110 -2.17 -8.15 8.04
CA VAL A 110 -2.72 -7.41 6.91
C VAL A 110 -3.33 -8.38 5.91
N THR A 111 -4.58 -8.11 5.51
CA THR A 111 -5.29 -8.91 4.50
C THR A 111 -5.79 -8.00 3.40
N VAL A 112 -5.61 -8.43 2.15
CA VAL A 112 -6.03 -7.70 0.95
C VAL A 112 -7.00 -8.57 0.14
N ASP A 113 -8.10 -7.98 -0.33
CA ASP A 113 -8.94 -8.52 -1.41
C ASP A 113 -9.09 -7.47 -2.52
N LEU A 114 -8.48 -7.72 -3.68
CA LEU A 114 -8.55 -6.88 -4.87
C LEU A 114 -9.91 -7.00 -5.56
N SER A 115 -10.98 -6.80 -4.78
CA SER A 115 -12.37 -7.10 -5.14
C SER A 115 -13.06 -6.08 -6.06
N GLY A 116 -12.51 -4.88 -6.23
CA GLY A 116 -13.18 -3.77 -6.92
C GLY A 116 -13.94 -2.82 -6.00
N ARG A 117 -14.13 -3.17 -4.75
CA ARG A 117 -14.82 -2.36 -3.74
C ARG A 117 -13.85 -1.86 -2.69
N SER A 118 -13.92 -0.58 -2.37
CA SER A 118 -13.06 0.06 -1.39
C SER A 118 -13.60 -0.16 0.03
N TRP A 119 -12.73 -0.67 0.92
CA TRP A 119 -12.99 -0.75 2.35
C TRP A 119 -11.68 -0.79 3.12
N LEU A 120 -11.59 -0.06 4.20
CA LEU A 120 -10.55 -0.22 5.20
C LEU A 120 -11.16 -0.71 6.52
N GLU A 121 -10.68 -1.82 7.02
CA GLU A 121 -10.85 -2.22 8.43
C GLU A 121 -9.53 -1.97 9.16
N TRP A 122 -9.58 -1.14 10.20
CA TRP A 122 -8.41 -0.71 10.96
C TRP A 122 -8.64 -1.01 12.43
N ARG A 123 -7.82 -1.89 13.01
CA ARG A 123 -8.00 -2.40 14.38
C ARG A 123 -6.72 -2.38 15.18
N GLY A 124 -6.87 -2.22 16.50
CA GLY A 124 -5.76 -2.25 17.46
C GLY A 124 -4.91 -0.98 17.43
N ASP A 125 -5.44 0.11 16.92
CA ASP A 125 -4.75 1.40 16.85
C ASP A 125 -4.58 2.08 18.22
N ASP A 126 -5.24 1.59 19.25
CA ASP A 126 -4.98 1.92 20.65
C ASP A 126 -3.58 1.51 21.13
N LEU A 127 -2.95 0.56 20.43
CA LEU A 127 -1.56 0.17 20.64
C LEU A 127 -0.56 1.22 20.08
N LEU A 128 -0.99 2.04 19.13
CA LEU A 128 -0.14 3.10 18.57
C LEU A 128 -0.06 4.28 19.54
N PRO A 129 1.12 4.86 19.79
CA PRO A 129 1.23 6.08 20.57
C PRO A 129 0.51 7.23 19.84
N PRO A 130 0.05 8.26 20.57
CA PRO A 130 -0.67 9.39 19.96
C PRO A 130 0.10 10.09 18.83
N LEU A 131 1.44 10.17 18.98
CA LEU A 131 2.34 10.75 17.98
C LEU A 131 3.36 9.72 17.49
N LEU A 132 3.57 9.70 16.18
CA LEU A 132 4.58 8.88 15.49
C LEU A 132 5.33 9.74 14.47
N ALA A 133 6.65 9.80 14.62
CA ALA A 133 7.53 10.64 13.79
C ALA A 133 7.12 12.14 13.76
N GLY A 134 6.51 12.63 14.84
CA GLY A 134 6.05 14.01 14.97
C GLY A 134 4.61 14.28 14.55
N GLU A 135 3.96 13.30 13.93
CA GLU A 135 2.59 13.40 13.42
C GLU A 135 1.60 12.58 14.26
N GLU A 136 0.32 12.93 14.20
CA GLU A 136 -0.74 12.17 14.86
C GLU A 136 -0.88 10.76 14.26
N LYS A 137 -1.16 9.78 15.09
CA LYS A 137 -1.29 8.36 14.66
C LYS A 137 -2.36 8.16 13.60
N ASP A 138 -3.41 8.97 13.58
CA ASP A 138 -4.53 8.87 12.63
C ASP A 138 -4.11 9.10 11.18
N LEU A 139 -2.98 9.78 10.97
CA LEU A 139 -2.35 9.95 9.66
C LEU A 139 -2.12 8.62 8.94
N TRP A 140 -1.71 7.60 9.67
CA TRP A 140 -1.45 6.28 9.09
C TRP A 140 -2.72 5.59 8.65
N ARG A 141 -3.80 5.73 9.41
CA ARG A 141 -5.11 5.24 9.01
C ARG A 141 -5.59 5.90 7.71
N GLU A 142 -5.39 7.22 7.55
CA GLU A 142 -5.75 7.92 6.32
C GLU A 142 -4.90 7.44 5.12
N PHE A 143 -3.61 7.14 5.30
CA PHE A 143 -2.80 6.50 4.25
C PHE A 143 -3.42 5.18 3.76
N TYR A 144 -3.71 4.25 4.67
CA TYR A 144 -4.27 2.94 4.30
C TYR A 144 -5.68 3.05 3.71
N LYS A 145 -6.47 4.01 4.17
CA LYS A 145 -7.81 4.31 3.63
C LYS A 145 -7.72 4.86 2.20
N ALA A 146 -6.82 5.81 1.97
CA ALA A 146 -6.55 6.39 0.66
C ALA A 146 -6.05 5.33 -0.32
N LEU A 147 -5.12 4.47 0.10
CA LEU A 147 -4.62 3.33 -0.68
C LEU A 147 -5.76 2.38 -1.06
N ALA A 148 -6.59 1.96 -0.09
CA ALA A 148 -7.73 1.08 -0.33
C ALA A 148 -8.76 1.73 -1.28
N GLY A 149 -8.97 3.03 -1.14
CA GLY A 149 -9.82 3.85 -2.01
C GLY A 149 -9.32 3.87 -3.45
N GLY A 150 -8.07 4.26 -3.64
CA GLY A 150 -7.44 4.34 -4.96
C GLY A 150 -7.31 3.00 -5.67
N ALA A 151 -6.97 1.93 -4.95
CA ALA A 151 -6.84 0.58 -5.46
C ALA A 151 -8.19 -0.14 -5.66
N ARG A 152 -9.27 0.39 -5.13
CA ARG A 152 -10.59 -0.26 -5.08
C ARG A 152 -10.47 -1.69 -4.54
N CYS A 153 -9.92 -1.81 -3.33
CA CYS A 153 -9.72 -3.08 -2.65
C CYS A 153 -10.27 -3.05 -1.23
N ASN A 154 -10.56 -4.23 -0.67
CA ASN A 154 -10.74 -4.34 0.76
C ASN A 154 -9.36 -4.55 1.39
N LEU A 155 -9.06 -3.75 2.38
CA LEU A 155 -7.81 -3.78 3.12
C LEU A 155 -8.14 -3.86 4.62
N HIS A 156 -7.65 -4.91 5.27
CA HIS A 156 -7.78 -5.10 6.71
C HIS A 156 -6.40 -5.03 7.32
N VAL A 157 -6.24 -4.20 8.33
CA VAL A 157 -5.00 -4.03 9.11
C VAL A 157 -5.34 -4.19 10.58
N GLU A 158 -4.69 -5.11 11.26
CA GLU A 158 -4.87 -5.33 12.69
C GLU A 158 -3.51 -5.37 13.41
N PHE A 159 -3.32 -4.47 14.36
CA PHE A 159 -2.20 -4.52 15.30
C PHE A 159 -2.56 -5.47 16.43
N ARG A 160 -1.83 -6.58 16.54
CA ARG A 160 -2.16 -7.66 17.50
C ARG A 160 -1.60 -7.39 18.89
N TYR A 161 -0.37 -6.95 18.93
CA TYR A 161 0.35 -6.54 20.13
C TYR A 161 1.65 -5.83 19.74
N GLY A 162 2.19 -5.05 20.65
CA GLY A 162 3.45 -4.31 20.50
C GLY A 162 3.49 -3.15 21.48
N LYS A 163 4.67 -2.56 21.64
CA LYS A 163 4.89 -1.41 22.53
C LYS A 163 5.51 -0.23 21.78
N ASN A 164 6.29 -0.52 20.75
CA ASN A 164 6.94 0.50 19.93
C ASN A 164 6.09 0.77 18.69
N GLY A 165 5.59 2.00 18.54
CA GLY A 165 4.75 2.40 17.40
C GLY A 165 5.45 2.28 16.05
N HIS A 166 6.77 2.52 15.98
CA HIS A 166 7.55 2.29 14.77
C HIS A 166 7.54 0.81 14.38
N HIS A 167 7.78 -0.10 15.35
CA HIS A 167 7.76 -1.55 15.09
C HIS A 167 6.36 -2.03 14.64
N LEU A 168 5.30 -1.48 15.23
CA LEU A 168 3.92 -1.78 14.81
C LEU A 168 3.67 -1.37 13.36
N LEU A 169 4.01 -0.14 12.98
CA LEU A 169 3.83 0.34 11.60
C LEU A 169 4.73 -0.41 10.60
N GLU A 170 5.98 -0.70 10.96
CA GLU A 170 6.89 -1.48 10.12
C GLU A 170 6.37 -2.91 9.91
N SER A 171 5.85 -3.53 10.96
CA SER A 171 5.18 -4.84 10.90
C SER A 171 3.99 -4.81 9.93
N ALA A 172 3.15 -3.76 10.00
CA ALA A 172 2.02 -3.59 9.10
C ALA A 172 2.46 -3.31 7.65
N ALA A 173 3.49 -2.49 7.42
CA ALA A 173 4.01 -2.20 6.09
C ALA A 173 4.59 -3.46 5.40
N LYS A 174 5.35 -4.28 6.13
CA LYS A 174 5.83 -5.59 5.67
C LYS A 174 4.67 -6.54 5.38
N GLY A 175 3.68 -6.57 6.28
CA GLY A 175 2.46 -7.37 6.13
C GLY A 175 1.68 -6.99 4.88
N LEU A 176 1.55 -5.68 4.58
CA LEU A 176 0.94 -5.17 3.35
C LEU A 176 1.72 -5.62 2.12
N GLY A 177 3.04 -5.52 2.14
CA GLY A 177 3.89 -5.99 1.03
C GLY A 177 3.65 -7.46 0.72
N ILE A 178 3.72 -8.34 1.73
CA ILE A 178 3.47 -9.79 1.57
C ILE A 178 2.05 -10.06 1.05
N ALA A 179 1.05 -9.38 1.61
CA ALA A 179 -0.35 -9.55 1.19
C ALA A 179 -0.54 -9.12 -0.28
N LEU A 180 0.08 -8.02 -0.71
CA LEU A 180 0.05 -7.57 -2.10
C LEU A 180 0.77 -8.55 -3.02
N ALA A 181 1.99 -9.02 -2.68
CA ALA A 181 2.72 -10.02 -3.47
C ALA A 181 1.87 -11.26 -3.76
N GLN A 182 1.17 -11.75 -2.75
CA GLN A 182 0.27 -12.89 -2.90
C GLN A 182 -0.95 -12.56 -3.77
N ALA A 183 -1.62 -11.42 -3.51
CA ALA A 183 -2.85 -11.03 -4.17
C ALA A 183 -2.67 -10.78 -5.68
N VAL A 184 -1.54 -10.15 -6.08
CA VAL A 184 -1.24 -9.83 -7.49
C VAL A 184 -0.64 -11.01 -8.26
N ARG A 185 -0.21 -12.07 -7.57
CA ARG A 185 0.43 -13.23 -8.20
C ARG A 185 -0.44 -13.81 -9.30
N ARG A 186 0.17 -14.10 -10.44
CA ARG A 186 -0.54 -14.74 -11.56
C ARG A 186 -1.07 -16.12 -11.16
N HIS A 187 -2.35 -16.36 -11.41
CA HIS A 187 -3.07 -17.58 -11.02
C HIS A 187 -4.20 -17.89 -12.00
N GLY A 188 -3.92 -18.67 -13.02
CA GLY A 188 -4.90 -19.02 -14.05
C GLY A 188 -5.16 -17.90 -15.07
N THR A 189 -6.32 -17.91 -15.71
CA THR A 189 -6.67 -17.02 -16.83
C THR A 189 -8.03 -16.33 -16.69
N THR A 190 -8.77 -16.63 -15.63
CA THR A 190 -10.13 -16.12 -15.40
C THR A 190 -10.18 -15.15 -14.23
N ILE A 191 -11.26 -14.36 -14.16
CA ILE A 191 -11.56 -13.55 -12.97
C ILE A 191 -11.96 -14.50 -11.83
N ARG A 192 -11.29 -14.35 -10.69
CA ARG A 192 -11.57 -15.16 -9.50
C ARG A 192 -12.78 -14.61 -8.73
N SER A 193 -13.95 -14.80 -9.32
CA SER A 193 -15.24 -14.36 -8.77
C SER A 193 -16.35 -15.32 -9.21
N THR A 194 -17.18 -15.76 -8.27
CA THR A 194 -18.38 -16.58 -8.57
C THR A 194 -19.45 -15.77 -9.29
N LYS A 195 -19.34 -14.42 -9.29
CA LYS A 195 -20.27 -13.53 -10.01
C LYS A 195 -19.87 -13.31 -11.49
N GLY A 196 -18.69 -13.81 -11.91
CA GLY A 196 -18.18 -13.62 -13.27
C GLY A 196 -17.53 -12.24 -13.52
N GLY A 197 -17.55 -11.33 -12.56
CA GLY A 197 -16.96 -10.00 -12.61
C GLY A 197 -16.50 -9.51 -11.23
N LEU A 198 -15.78 -8.38 -11.21
CA LEU A 198 -15.42 -7.61 -10.01
C LEU A 198 -16.01 -6.23 -10.17
N ASP A 199 -16.88 -5.84 -9.27
CA ASP A 199 -17.56 -4.54 -9.23
C ASP A 199 -16.84 -3.60 -8.23
#